data_3def0594fcb23474339f3abb434cbfa0
#
_entry.id   3def0594fcb23474339f3abb434cbfa0
#
_cell.length_a   1.000
_cell.length_b   1.000
_cell.length_c   1.000
_cell.angle_alpha   90.00
_cell.angle_beta   90.00
_cell.angle_gamma   90.00
#
_symmetry.space_group_name_H-M   'P 1'
#
loop_
_entity.id
_entity.type
_entity.pdbx_description
1 polymer ?
#
loop_
_entity_poly.entity_id
_entity_poly.type
_entity_poly.pdbx_seq_one_letter_code
_entity_poly.pdbx_strand_id
1 'polypeptide(L)'
;AGFSLPETYQASMERVLSTLADNAAGQGYTAEDGSADVDGYLAASFGLGATEASFAEYLADSYLGAAYADSLYESPTFTDAELSAYYDQYAADYEAMGVTKDETALRTVRLVLLAPDGDSDEAWDAAQSKAETLLATWQAESGSEADFAALAQAHSADETAADGGLLEHLAPSDLTGRLGDWVFDEARKAGDAAAIRTDEGWALVYYVGQEAATVWQKTAEADLRRETYQNAFLAACDRYTFLVDYDAIRIA
;
A
#
# COMPACT_ATOMS: atom_id res chain seq x y z
N ALA A 1 -16.29 19.81 13.90
CA ALA A 1 -15.30 20.79 14.16
C ALA A 1 -14.22 20.87 13.06
N GLY A 2 -14.49 21.53 11.93
CA GLY A 2 -13.43 22.06 11.05
C GLY A 2 -12.62 21.09 10.16
N PHE A 3 -12.90 19.78 10.15
CA PHE A 3 -12.28 18.87 9.19
C PHE A 3 -12.99 19.02 7.84
N SER A 4 -12.24 19.23 6.79
CA SER A 4 -12.74 19.34 5.41
C SER A 4 -12.24 18.16 4.58
N LEU A 5 -13.02 17.75 3.60
CA LEU A 5 -12.67 16.65 2.68
C LEU A 5 -11.45 17.07 1.85
N PRO A 6 -10.34 16.29 1.87
CA PRO A 6 -9.17 16.54 1.03
C PRO A 6 -9.50 16.43 -0.47
N GLU A 7 -8.74 17.14 -1.32
CA GLU A 7 -8.96 17.17 -2.78
C GLU A 7 -8.91 15.77 -3.43
N THR A 8 -8.06 14.88 -2.94
CA THR A 8 -7.95 13.50 -3.43
C THR A 8 -9.25 12.71 -3.24
N TYR A 9 -9.92 12.90 -2.11
CA TYR A 9 -11.22 12.29 -1.81
C TYR A 9 -12.35 12.95 -2.60
N GLN A 10 -12.31 14.29 -2.78
CA GLN A 10 -13.25 15.00 -3.64
C GLN A 10 -13.21 14.47 -5.08
N ALA A 11 -12.01 14.34 -5.65
CA ALA A 11 -11.82 13.80 -7.00
C ALA A 11 -12.33 12.35 -7.13
N SER A 12 -12.16 11.54 -6.09
CA SER A 12 -12.67 10.17 -6.06
C SER A 12 -14.20 10.13 -6.01
N MET A 13 -14.82 10.98 -5.21
CA MET A 13 -16.27 11.13 -5.11
C MET A 13 -16.86 11.61 -6.46
N GLU A 14 -16.29 12.65 -7.06
CA GLU A 14 -16.71 13.17 -8.38
C GLU A 14 -16.62 12.11 -9.47
N ARG A 15 -15.58 11.27 -9.44
CA ARG A 15 -15.42 10.15 -10.36
C ARG A 15 -16.56 9.14 -10.23
N VAL A 16 -16.93 8.76 -9.00
CA VAL A 16 -18.05 7.84 -8.76
C VAL A 16 -19.36 8.45 -9.28
N LEU A 17 -19.63 9.70 -8.94
CA LEU A 17 -20.85 10.39 -9.40
C LEU A 17 -20.90 10.53 -10.93
N SER A 18 -19.79 10.84 -11.58
CA SER A 18 -19.72 10.99 -13.04
C SER A 18 -20.01 9.69 -13.82
N THR A 19 -19.83 8.52 -13.18
CA THR A 19 -20.10 7.22 -13.83
C THR A 19 -21.52 6.70 -13.61
N LEU A 20 -22.34 7.37 -12.79
CA LEU A 20 -23.69 6.87 -12.46
C LEU A 20 -24.61 6.79 -13.68
N ALA A 21 -24.59 7.80 -14.54
CA ALA A 21 -25.42 7.83 -15.73
C ALA A 21 -25.03 6.71 -16.71
N ASP A 22 -23.74 6.50 -16.91
CA ASP A 22 -23.22 5.43 -17.78
C ASP A 22 -23.57 4.04 -17.22
N ASN A 23 -23.48 3.88 -15.90
CA ASN A 23 -23.84 2.62 -15.24
C ASN A 23 -25.35 2.34 -15.34
N ALA A 24 -26.19 3.36 -15.13
CA ALA A 24 -27.65 3.24 -15.28
C ALA A 24 -28.02 2.85 -16.71
N ALA A 25 -27.50 3.57 -17.70
CA ALA A 25 -27.74 3.28 -19.11
C ALA A 25 -27.23 1.89 -19.52
N GLY A 26 -26.03 1.50 -19.07
CA GLY A 26 -25.43 0.18 -19.32
C GLY A 26 -26.23 -0.98 -18.74
N GLN A 27 -27.03 -0.75 -17.71
CA GLN A 27 -27.94 -1.73 -17.11
C GLN A 27 -29.39 -1.61 -17.59
N GLY A 28 -29.66 -0.74 -18.58
CA GLY A 28 -30.96 -0.60 -19.22
C GLY A 28 -31.93 0.33 -18.50
N TYR A 29 -31.47 1.11 -17.54
CA TYR A 29 -32.28 2.13 -16.87
C TYR A 29 -32.28 3.40 -17.70
N THR A 30 -33.39 3.62 -18.43
CA THR A 30 -33.60 4.77 -19.32
C THR A 30 -34.94 5.42 -19.05
N ALA A 31 -34.95 6.75 -18.99
CA ALA A 31 -36.16 7.56 -18.85
C ALA A 31 -36.95 7.62 -20.20
N GLU A 32 -38.18 8.16 -20.16
CA GLU A 32 -39.04 8.26 -21.35
C GLU A 32 -38.43 9.13 -22.47
N ASP A 33 -37.57 10.09 -22.12
CA ASP A 33 -36.89 10.97 -23.06
C ASP A 33 -35.58 10.35 -23.61
N GLY A 34 -35.24 9.13 -23.22
CA GLY A 34 -34.04 8.40 -23.66
C GLY A 34 -32.77 8.71 -22.88
N SER A 35 -32.84 9.58 -21.85
CA SER A 35 -31.73 9.80 -20.91
C SER A 35 -31.59 8.63 -19.94
N ALA A 36 -30.42 8.55 -19.20
CA ALA A 36 -30.25 7.56 -18.16
C ALA A 36 -31.16 7.85 -16.97
N ASP A 37 -31.89 6.84 -16.49
CA ASP A 37 -32.69 6.89 -15.28
C ASP A 37 -31.82 6.50 -14.08
N VAL A 38 -31.04 7.47 -13.58
CA VAL A 38 -30.12 7.26 -12.45
C VAL A 38 -30.89 6.96 -11.17
N ASP A 39 -32.01 7.64 -10.91
CA ASP A 39 -32.81 7.40 -9.71
C ASP A 39 -33.46 6.01 -9.73
N GLY A 40 -33.96 5.55 -10.88
CA GLY A 40 -34.48 4.19 -11.05
C GLY A 40 -33.41 3.13 -10.83
N TYR A 41 -32.19 3.35 -11.36
CA TYR A 41 -31.04 2.49 -11.13
C TYR A 41 -30.65 2.42 -9.66
N LEU A 42 -30.55 3.56 -8.98
CA LEU A 42 -30.20 3.61 -7.57
C LEU A 42 -31.30 3.00 -6.68
N ALA A 43 -32.58 3.25 -6.99
CA ALA A 43 -33.68 2.66 -6.26
C ALA A 43 -33.70 1.13 -6.39
N ALA A 44 -33.37 0.58 -7.56
CA ALA A 44 -33.26 -0.85 -7.77
C ALA A 44 -32.05 -1.47 -7.06
N SER A 45 -30.95 -0.72 -6.97
CA SER A 45 -29.70 -1.21 -6.38
C SER A 45 -29.65 -1.10 -4.84
N PHE A 46 -30.22 -0.01 -4.29
CA PHE A 46 -30.10 0.36 -2.88
C PHE A 46 -31.43 0.47 -2.13
N GLY A 47 -32.55 0.31 -2.83
CA GLY A 47 -33.91 0.35 -2.25
C GLY A 47 -34.70 1.62 -2.58
N LEU A 48 -36.00 1.54 -2.35
CA LEU A 48 -36.95 2.61 -2.62
C LEU A 48 -36.57 3.90 -1.89
N GLY A 49 -36.45 4.99 -2.64
CA GLY A 49 -36.09 6.31 -2.12
C GLY A 49 -34.63 6.68 -2.26
N ALA A 50 -33.78 5.75 -2.74
CA ALA A 50 -32.43 6.11 -3.17
C ALA A 50 -32.52 6.94 -4.46
N THR A 51 -31.91 8.13 -4.44
CA THR A 51 -31.85 9.08 -5.56
C THR A 51 -30.40 9.52 -5.74
N GLU A 52 -30.09 10.13 -6.89
CA GLU A 52 -28.77 10.71 -7.13
C GLU A 52 -28.36 11.68 -6.01
N ALA A 53 -29.29 12.52 -5.55
CA ALA A 53 -29.05 13.49 -4.47
C ALA A 53 -28.72 12.79 -3.13
N SER A 54 -29.52 11.79 -2.72
CA SER A 54 -29.29 11.06 -1.46
C SER A 54 -28.03 10.21 -1.54
N PHE A 55 -27.69 9.68 -2.71
CA PHE A 55 -26.45 8.94 -2.92
C PHE A 55 -25.21 9.83 -2.89
N ALA A 56 -25.30 11.05 -3.46
CA ALA A 56 -24.23 12.04 -3.38
C ALA A 56 -23.96 12.49 -1.92
N GLU A 57 -25.03 12.69 -1.13
CA GLU A 57 -24.91 13.01 0.31
C GLU A 57 -24.27 11.85 1.08
N TYR A 58 -24.71 10.60 0.84
CA TYR A 58 -24.12 9.41 1.43
C TYR A 58 -22.62 9.27 1.07
N LEU A 59 -22.25 9.50 -0.19
CA LEU A 59 -20.85 9.47 -0.61
C LEU A 59 -20.04 10.56 0.07
N ALA A 60 -20.56 11.79 0.17
CA ALA A 60 -19.87 12.89 0.83
C ALA A 60 -19.57 12.56 2.30
N ASP A 61 -20.56 12.04 3.03
CA ASP A 61 -20.40 11.63 4.43
C ASP A 61 -19.43 10.44 4.56
N SER A 62 -19.52 9.46 3.66
CA SER A 62 -18.65 8.28 3.65
C SER A 62 -17.19 8.65 3.40
N TYR A 63 -16.93 9.48 2.40
CA TYR A 63 -15.57 9.94 2.09
C TYR A 63 -15.03 10.87 3.18
N LEU A 64 -15.87 11.73 3.77
CA LEU A 64 -15.46 12.55 4.89
C LEU A 64 -15.07 11.69 6.10
N GLY A 65 -15.86 10.66 6.39
CA GLY A 65 -15.57 9.70 7.45
C GLY A 65 -14.26 8.94 7.21
N ALA A 66 -14.04 8.44 5.97
CA ALA A 66 -12.81 7.77 5.58
C ALA A 66 -11.58 8.69 5.70
N ALA A 67 -11.66 9.90 5.14
CA ALA A 67 -10.58 10.88 5.22
C ALA A 67 -10.25 11.28 6.66
N TYR A 68 -11.26 11.39 7.51
CA TYR A 68 -11.06 11.66 8.93
C TYR A 68 -10.38 10.48 9.65
N ALA A 69 -10.79 9.25 9.36
CA ALA A 69 -10.17 8.04 9.89
C ALA A 69 -8.69 7.95 9.48
N ASP A 70 -8.38 8.19 8.20
CA ASP A 70 -7.01 8.23 7.71
C ASP A 70 -6.20 9.33 8.41
N SER A 71 -6.77 10.51 8.61
CA SER A 71 -6.09 11.59 9.33
C SER A 71 -5.78 11.23 10.78
N LEU A 72 -6.65 10.49 11.45
CA LEU A 72 -6.40 9.99 12.81
C LEU A 72 -5.29 8.95 12.86
N TYR A 73 -5.15 8.15 11.81
CA TYR A 73 -4.10 7.15 11.70
C TYR A 73 -2.75 7.75 11.33
N GLU A 74 -2.72 8.69 10.39
CA GLU A 74 -1.47 9.25 9.83
C GLU A 74 -0.88 10.39 10.66
N SER A 75 -1.74 11.21 11.33
CA SER A 75 -1.28 12.41 12.03
C SER A 75 -0.38 12.18 13.24
N PRO A 76 -0.51 11.11 14.05
CA PRO A 76 0.34 10.92 15.22
C PRO A 76 1.81 10.75 14.83
N THR A 77 2.67 11.49 15.51
CA THR A 77 4.12 11.32 15.47
C THR A 77 4.63 10.93 16.84
N PHE A 78 5.62 10.07 16.88
CA PHE A 78 6.15 9.52 18.13
C PHE A 78 7.64 9.82 18.25
N THR A 79 8.07 10.10 19.47
CA THR A 79 9.48 10.27 19.81
C THR A 79 10.15 8.93 20.06
N ASP A 80 11.47 8.85 19.94
CA ASP A 80 12.24 7.64 20.28
C ASP A 80 11.98 7.18 21.71
N ALA A 81 11.74 8.11 22.63
CA ALA A 81 11.43 7.78 24.03
C ALA A 81 10.05 7.10 24.17
N GLU A 82 9.05 7.54 23.41
CA GLU A 82 7.71 6.92 23.39
C GLU A 82 7.76 5.54 22.74
N LEU A 83 8.47 5.40 21.61
CA LEU A 83 8.69 4.11 20.97
C LEU A 83 9.42 3.13 21.87
N SER A 84 10.47 3.62 22.56
CA SER A 84 11.22 2.82 23.52
C SER A 84 10.35 2.35 24.69
N ALA A 85 9.56 3.24 25.28
CA ALA A 85 8.67 2.91 26.39
C ALA A 85 7.58 1.90 25.96
N TYR A 86 7.05 2.07 24.74
CA TYR A 86 6.05 1.14 24.18
C TYR A 86 6.65 -0.24 23.94
N TYR A 87 7.85 -0.31 23.32
CA TYR A 87 8.55 -1.58 23.15
C TYR A 87 8.79 -2.27 24.50
N ASP A 88 9.30 -1.54 25.51
CA ASP A 88 9.62 -2.10 26.83
C ASP A 88 8.38 -2.65 27.56
N GLN A 89 7.20 -2.06 27.30
CA GLN A 89 5.92 -2.56 27.83
C GLN A 89 5.53 -3.92 27.22
N TYR A 90 5.86 -4.18 25.97
CA TYR A 90 5.51 -5.40 25.22
C TYR A 90 6.73 -6.22 24.81
N ALA A 91 7.87 -6.05 25.51
CA ALA A 91 9.15 -6.65 25.13
C ALA A 91 9.10 -8.17 24.93
N ALA A 92 8.39 -8.89 25.81
CA ALA A 92 8.26 -10.34 25.69
C ALA A 92 7.51 -10.79 24.43
N ASP A 93 6.51 -10.01 23.99
CA ASP A 93 5.74 -10.29 22.76
C ASP A 93 6.61 -10.00 21.53
N TYR A 94 7.34 -8.90 21.52
CA TYR A 94 8.26 -8.55 20.45
C TYR A 94 9.40 -9.57 20.31
N GLU A 95 10.02 -9.97 21.41
CA GLU A 95 11.08 -10.98 21.43
C GLU A 95 10.56 -12.34 20.91
N ALA A 96 9.32 -12.71 21.25
CA ALA A 96 8.70 -13.94 20.76
C ALA A 96 8.45 -13.90 19.24
N MET A 97 8.26 -12.71 18.65
CA MET A 97 8.17 -12.48 17.22
C MET A 97 9.54 -12.31 16.53
N GLY A 98 10.64 -12.37 17.27
CA GLY A 98 11.99 -12.18 16.76
C GLY A 98 12.38 -10.72 16.54
N VAL A 99 11.62 -9.77 17.09
CA VAL A 99 11.92 -8.35 17.05
C VAL A 99 12.67 -7.98 18.33
N THR A 100 13.98 -7.75 18.22
CA THR A 100 14.84 -7.37 19.35
C THR A 100 15.17 -5.89 19.31
N LYS A 101 15.35 -5.28 20.48
CA LYS A 101 15.72 -3.87 20.60
C LYS A 101 17.23 -3.70 20.38
N ASP A 102 17.62 -3.81 19.12
CA ASP A 102 19.00 -3.70 18.66
C ASP A 102 19.15 -2.63 17.57
N GLU A 103 20.35 -2.49 17.02
CA GLU A 103 20.68 -1.50 15.99
C GLU A 103 20.42 -2.02 14.56
N THR A 104 19.62 -3.09 14.41
CA THR A 104 19.29 -3.63 13.08
C THR A 104 18.45 -2.63 12.31
N ALA A 105 19.08 -1.93 11.38
CA ALA A 105 18.45 -0.91 10.58
C ALA A 105 17.68 -1.51 9.40
N LEU A 106 16.60 -0.87 9.03
CA LEU A 106 15.85 -1.19 7.82
C LEU A 106 16.65 -0.87 6.56
N ARG A 107 16.31 -1.54 5.46
CA ARG A 107 16.96 -1.38 4.17
C ARG A 107 15.96 -0.96 3.11
N THR A 108 16.44 -0.20 2.14
CA THR A 108 15.70 0.14 0.93
C THR A 108 16.47 -0.37 -0.28
N VAL A 109 15.78 -1.07 -1.18
CA VAL A 109 16.34 -1.61 -2.42
C VAL A 109 15.41 -1.35 -3.60
N ARG A 110 15.93 -1.54 -4.82
CA ARG A 110 15.09 -1.75 -6.01
C ARG A 110 15.29 -3.16 -6.52
N LEU A 111 14.22 -3.78 -6.98
CA LEU A 111 14.19 -5.17 -7.44
C LEU A 111 13.68 -5.26 -8.88
N VAL A 112 14.34 -6.10 -9.68
CA VAL A 112 13.86 -6.55 -10.98
C VAL A 112 13.79 -8.06 -10.96
N LEU A 113 12.60 -8.63 -10.93
CA LEU A 113 12.41 -10.07 -11.00
C LEU A 113 12.30 -10.53 -12.45
N LEU A 114 13.17 -11.42 -12.86
CA LEU A 114 13.15 -12.07 -14.16
C LEU A 114 12.76 -13.54 -13.98
N ALA A 115 11.47 -13.79 -14.08
CA ALA A 115 10.92 -15.13 -13.98
C ALA A 115 11.34 -15.96 -15.20
N PRO A 116 11.72 -17.25 -15.03
CA PRO A 116 11.97 -18.15 -16.15
C PRO A 116 10.65 -18.49 -16.86
N ASP A 117 10.71 -18.75 -18.15
CA ASP A 117 9.56 -19.20 -18.93
C ASP A 117 9.37 -20.73 -18.79
N GLY A 118 8.99 -21.16 -17.59
CA GLY A 118 8.81 -22.55 -17.19
C GLY A 118 9.93 -23.09 -16.28
N ASP A 119 9.82 -24.38 -15.95
CA ASP A 119 10.67 -25.02 -14.92
C ASP A 119 11.92 -25.73 -15.50
N SER A 120 12.17 -25.65 -16.82
CA SER A 120 13.29 -26.31 -17.43
C SER A 120 14.63 -25.61 -17.13
N ASP A 121 15.73 -26.37 -17.11
CA ASP A 121 17.07 -25.82 -16.92
C ASP A 121 17.38 -24.74 -17.98
N GLU A 122 16.96 -24.96 -19.24
CA GLU A 122 17.16 -24.00 -20.32
C GLU A 122 16.41 -22.68 -20.10
N ALA A 123 15.20 -22.71 -19.48
CA ALA A 123 14.44 -21.51 -19.14
C ALA A 123 15.15 -20.72 -18.02
N TRP A 124 15.68 -21.41 -17.04
CA TRP A 124 16.47 -20.80 -15.96
C TRP A 124 17.79 -20.21 -16.46
N ASP A 125 18.50 -20.90 -17.36
CA ASP A 125 19.74 -20.42 -17.99
C ASP A 125 19.45 -19.16 -18.86
N ALA A 126 18.31 -19.14 -19.56
CA ALA A 126 17.88 -17.98 -20.33
C ALA A 126 17.57 -16.77 -19.42
N ALA A 127 16.88 -16.98 -18.30
CA ALA A 127 16.61 -15.94 -17.31
C ALA A 127 17.91 -15.42 -16.68
N GLN A 128 18.87 -16.30 -16.36
CA GLN A 128 20.20 -15.90 -15.90
C GLN A 128 20.92 -15.03 -16.91
N SER A 129 21.01 -15.48 -18.16
CA SER A 129 21.71 -14.75 -19.23
C SER A 129 21.09 -13.38 -19.46
N LYS A 130 19.76 -13.27 -19.36
CA LYS A 130 19.04 -12.00 -19.44
C LYS A 130 19.39 -11.10 -18.27
N ALA A 131 19.40 -11.63 -17.04
CA ALA A 131 19.75 -10.88 -15.83
C ALA A 131 21.18 -10.31 -15.91
N GLU A 132 22.14 -11.14 -16.25
CA GLU A 132 23.54 -10.74 -16.38
C GLU A 132 23.72 -9.68 -17.48
N THR A 133 23.05 -9.83 -18.61
CA THR A 133 23.10 -8.88 -19.73
C THR A 133 22.51 -7.52 -19.32
N LEU A 134 21.33 -7.51 -18.70
CA LEU A 134 20.67 -6.28 -18.26
C LEU A 134 21.51 -5.55 -17.20
N LEU A 135 22.05 -6.27 -16.22
CA LEU A 135 22.90 -5.70 -15.19
C LEU A 135 24.18 -5.10 -15.80
N ALA A 136 24.84 -5.83 -16.68
CA ALA A 136 26.06 -5.34 -17.35
C ALA A 136 25.78 -4.11 -18.21
N THR A 137 24.67 -4.08 -18.95
CA THR A 137 24.27 -2.94 -19.77
C THR A 137 24.01 -1.71 -18.91
N TRP A 138 23.18 -1.86 -17.86
CA TRP A 138 22.90 -0.79 -16.92
C TRP A 138 24.17 -0.22 -16.27
N GLN A 139 25.10 -1.09 -15.83
CA GLN A 139 26.41 -0.69 -15.26
C GLN A 139 27.28 0.08 -16.26
N ALA A 140 27.25 -0.33 -17.52
CA ALA A 140 28.06 0.32 -18.58
C ALA A 140 27.49 1.66 -19.04
N GLU A 141 26.18 1.85 -18.99
CA GLU A 141 25.50 3.07 -19.45
C GLU A 141 25.55 4.18 -18.40
N SER A 142 25.04 3.95 -17.21
CA SER A 142 24.97 4.98 -16.18
C SER A 142 25.21 4.47 -14.75
N GLY A 143 24.79 3.26 -14.45
CA GLY A 143 24.79 2.71 -13.10
C GLY A 143 23.90 3.49 -12.11
N SER A 144 22.97 4.32 -12.63
CA SER A 144 22.14 5.20 -11.79
C SER A 144 20.93 4.49 -11.24
N GLU A 145 20.42 4.93 -10.08
CA GLU A 145 19.18 4.42 -9.48
C GLU A 145 17.99 4.67 -10.40
N ALA A 146 17.91 5.85 -11.04
CA ALA A 146 16.82 6.20 -11.94
C ALA A 146 16.72 5.27 -13.14
N ASP A 147 17.86 4.89 -13.73
CA ASP A 147 17.88 3.94 -14.85
C ASP A 147 17.60 2.51 -14.39
N PHE A 148 17.96 2.15 -13.15
CA PHE A 148 17.57 0.88 -12.57
C PHE A 148 16.06 0.81 -12.34
N ALA A 149 15.43 1.90 -11.89
CA ALA A 149 13.97 2.00 -11.79
C ALA A 149 13.29 1.84 -13.15
N ALA A 150 13.81 2.48 -14.20
CA ALA A 150 13.30 2.32 -15.57
C ALA A 150 13.46 0.86 -16.07
N LEU A 151 14.55 0.21 -15.70
CA LEU A 151 14.78 -1.22 -16.01
C LEU A 151 13.75 -2.11 -15.31
N ALA A 152 13.40 -1.81 -14.06
CA ALA A 152 12.34 -2.52 -13.34
C ALA A 152 10.97 -2.35 -14.03
N GLN A 153 10.60 -1.12 -14.39
CA GLN A 153 9.36 -0.84 -15.12
C GLN A 153 9.25 -1.58 -16.45
N ALA A 154 10.39 -1.75 -17.14
CA ALA A 154 10.42 -2.37 -18.46
C ALA A 154 10.47 -3.91 -18.44
N HIS A 155 11.03 -4.52 -17.40
CA HIS A 155 11.42 -5.92 -17.43
C HIS A 155 11.02 -6.74 -16.22
N SER A 156 10.62 -6.13 -15.10
CA SER A 156 10.30 -6.87 -13.88
C SER A 156 8.94 -7.57 -13.97
N ALA A 157 8.91 -8.81 -13.48
CA ALA A 157 7.68 -9.56 -13.24
C ALA A 157 7.13 -9.33 -11.81
N ASP A 158 7.84 -8.57 -10.97
CA ASP A 158 7.43 -8.23 -9.62
C ASP A 158 6.30 -7.18 -9.61
N GLU A 159 5.42 -7.24 -8.61
CA GLU A 159 4.30 -6.30 -8.47
C GLU A 159 4.74 -4.84 -8.30
N THR A 160 5.94 -4.62 -7.76
CA THR A 160 6.53 -3.28 -7.60
C THR A 160 7.10 -2.70 -8.89
N ALA A 161 6.99 -3.41 -10.02
CA ALA A 161 7.53 -2.96 -11.30
C ALA A 161 7.07 -1.55 -11.70
N ALA A 162 5.77 -1.23 -11.48
CA ALA A 162 5.20 0.09 -11.80
C ALA A 162 5.86 1.22 -11.02
N ASP A 163 6.30 0.95 -9.79
CA ASP A 163 7.00 1.87 -8.90
C ASP A 163 8.54 1.81 -9.06
N GLY A 164 9.00 1.22 -10.15
CA GLY A 164 10.42 1.07 -10.44
C GLY A 164 11.12 0.07 -9.53
N GLY A 165 10.39 -0.96 -9.08
CA GLY A 165 10.90 -2.02 -8.24
C GLY A 165 11.29 -1.58 -6.82
N LEU A 166 10.75 -0.46 -6.31
CA LEU A 166 11.11 0.09 -5.00
C LEU A 166 10.51 -0.75 -3.88
N LEU A 167 11.39 -1.21 -2.97
CA LEU A 167 11.06 -1.90 -1.74
C LEU A 167 11.69 -1.11 -0.58
N GLU A 168 10.85 -0.50 0.24
CA GLU A 168 11.27 0.31 1.38
C GLU A 168 10.98 -0.42 2.71
N HIS A 169 11.65 0.00 3.75
CA HIS A 169 11.42 -0.46 5.13
C HIS A 169 11.63 -1.97 5.34
N LEU A 170 12.52 -2.58 4.55
CA LEU A 170 12.79 -4.01 4.63
C LEU A 170 13.50 -4.38 5.93
N ALA A 171 12.93 -5.33 6.65
CA ALA A 171 13.55 -6.03 7.77
C ALA A 171 14.20 -7.35 7.30
N PRO A 172 15.14 -7.94 8.05
CA PRO A 172 15.74 -9.23 7.70
C PRO A 172 14.74 -10.37 7.51
N SER A 173 13.57 -10.30 8.15
CA SER A 173 12.47 -11.26 8.00
C SER A 173 11.75 -11.20 6.65
N ASP A 174 11.85 -10.08 5.93
CA ASP A 174 11.08 -9.83 4.71
C ASP A 174 11.74 -10.44 3.47
N LEU A 175 13.04 -10.68 3.55
CA LEU A 175 13.81 -11.30 2.47
C LEU A 175 14.49 -12.57 2.97
N THR A 176 14.36 -13.65 2.21
CA THR A 176 14.92 -14.94 2.57
C THR A 176 16.06 -15.37 1.65
N GLY A 177 16.88 -16.32 2.12
CA GLY A 177 17.95 -16.93 1.34
C GLY A 177 18.99 -15.92 0.86
N ARG A 178 19.56 -16.17 -0.31
CA ARG A 178 20.69 -15.40 -0.84
C ARG A 178 20.39 -13.92 -1.07
N LEU A 179 19.14 -13.58 -1.36
CA LEU A 179 18.73 -12.18 -1.54
C LEU A 179 18.77 -11.43 -0.21
N GLY A 180 18.22 -12.03 0.85
CA GLY A 180 18.30 -11.48 2.20
C GLY A 180 19.75 -11.36 2.69
N ASP A 181 20.54 -12.41 2.54
CA ASP A 181 21.97 -12.41 2.92
C ASP A 181 22.73 -11.26 2.23
N TRP A 182 22.42 -11.01 0.95
CA TRP A 182 23.08 -9.95 0.20
C TRP A 182 22.63 -8.56 0.64
N VAL A 183 21.32 -8.34 0.82
CA VAL A 183 20.75 -7.01 1.18
C VAL A 183 21.19 -6.60 2.60
N PHE A 184 21.24 -7.55 3.53
CA PHE A 184 21.57 -7.28 4.94
C PHE A 184 23.06 -7.46 5.28
N ASP A 185 23.92 -7.69 4.28
CA ASP A 185 25.36 -7.66 4.49
C ASP A 185 25.80 -6.24 4.91
N GLU A 186 26.47 -6.12 6.06
CA GLU A 186 26.94 -4.85 6.61
C GLU A 186 27.94 -4.10 5.70
N ALA A 187 28.58 -4.81 4.77
CA ALA A 187 29.50 -4.21 3.80
C ALA A 187 28.79 -3.48 2.67
N ARG A 188 27.45 -3.63 2.50
CA ARG A 188 26.68 -3.00 1.43
C ARG A 188 26.78 -1.49 1.47
N LYS A 189 26.89 -0.92 0.27
CA LYS A 189 26.90 0.54 0.07
C LYS A 189 25.85 0.92 -0.95
N ALA A 190 25.29 2.11 -0.78
CA ALA A 190 24.39 2.68 -1.78
C ALA A 190 25.03 2.66 -3.18
N GLY A 191 24.30 2.15 -4.15
CA GLY A 191 24.79 1.93 -5.51
C GLY A 191 25.30 0.53 -5.81
N ASP A 192 25.48 -0.33 -4.79
CA ASP A 192 25.82 -1.75 -5.04
C ASP A 192 24.65 -2.43 -5.76
N ALA A 193 24.97 -3.28 -6.75
CA ALA A 193 23.97 -4.06 -7.45
C ALA A 193 24.49 -5.46 -7.79
N ALA A 194 23.58 -6.44 -7.84
CA ALA A 194 23.90 -7.81 -8.14
C ALA A 194 22.74 -8.52 -8.86
N ALA A 195 23.06 -9.62 -9.53
CA ALA A 195 22.10 -10.61 -10.02
C ALA A 195 22.11 -11.80 -9.06
N ILE A 196 20.98 -12.14 -8.48
CA ILE A 196 20.85 -13.17 -7.44
C ILE A 196 19.76 -14.15 -7.85
N ARG A 197 20.07 -15.44 -7.80
CA ARG A 197 19.08 -16.49 -8.03
C ARG A 197 18.19 -16.63 -6.79
N THR A 198 16.89 -16.56 -7.01
CA THR A 198 15.84 -16.84 -6.02
C THR A 198 15.02 -18.06 -6.42
N ASP A 199 14.03 -18.45 -5.64
CA ASP A 199 13.12 -19.55 -5.98
C ASP A 199 12.13 -19.16 -7.10
N GLU A 200 11.89 -17.86 -7.31
CA GLU A 200 10.95 -17.32 -8.30
C GLU A 200 11.62 -16.95 -9.63
N GLY A 201 12.96 -16.87 -9.66
CA GLY A 201 13.70 -16.47 -10.84
C GLY A 201 15.05 -15.82 -10.50
N TRP A 202 15.51 -14.96 -11.40
CA TRP A 202 16.69 -14.13 -11.19
C TRP A 202 16.29 -12.72 -10.79
N ALA A 203 16.72 -12.32 -9.60
CA ALA A 203 16.52 -10.98 -9.08
C ALA A 203 17.74 -10.12 -9.39
N LEU A 204 17.56 -9.01 -10.13
CA LEU A 204 18.51 -7.92 -10.08
C LEU A 204 18.14 -7.05 -8.89
N VAL A 205 19.10 -6.78 -8.05
CA VAL A 205 18.91 -5.95 -6.86
C VAL A 205 19.87 -4.77 -6.88
N TYR A 206 19.35 -3.57 -6.61
CA TYR A 206 20.11 -2.34 -6.41
C TYR A 206 19.91 -1.87 -4.97
N TYR A 207 20.98 -1.67 -4.25
CA TYR A 207 20.96 -1.21 -2.89
C TYR A 207 20.84 0.31 -2.83
N VAL A 208 19.68 0.83 -2.43
CA VAL A 208 19.43 2.27 -2.27
C VAL A 208 20.09 2.77 -1.00
N GLY A 209 19.90 2.06 0.12
CA GLY A 209 20.55 2.47 1.36
C GLY A 209 19.98 1.80 2.61
N GLN A 210 20.58 2.21 3.71
CA GLN A 210 20.16 1.89 5.06
C GLN A 210 19.36 3.07 5.62
N GLU A 211 18.26 2.77 6.30
CA GLU A 211 17.44 3.76 6.96
C GLU A 211 18.00 4.15 8.33
N ALA A 212 17.60 5.33 8.83
CA ALA A 212 17.94 5.75 10.18
C ALA A 212 17.16 4.99 11.25
N ALA A 213 15.94 4.54 10.91
CA ALA A 213 15.08 3.78 11.80
C ALA A 213 15.51 2.31 11.87
N THR A 214 15.42 1.73 13.06
CA THR A 214 15.64 0.30 13.28
C THR A 214 14.35 -0.50 13.15
N VAL A 215 14.48 -1.82 13.00
CA VAL A 215 13.34 -2.74 12.89
C VAL A 215 12.40 -2.58 14.07
N TRP A 216 12.94 -2.61 15.31
CA TRP A 216 12.11 -2.49 16.51
C TRP A 216 11.38 -1.14 16.61
N GLN A 217 12.03 -0.03 16.18
CA GLN A 217 11.40 1.30 16.19
C GLN A 217 10.20 1.32 15.22
N LYS A 218 10.36 0.82 14.02
CA LYS A 218 9.26 0.77 13.03
C LYS A 218 8.13 -0.14 13.47
N THR A 219 8.47 -1.29 14.05
CA THR A 219 7.45 -2.21 14.57
C THR A 219 6.67 -1.59 15.73
N ALA A 220 7.38 -1.01 16.70
CA ALA A 220 6.76 -0.30 17.82
C ALA A 220 5.93 0.91 17.37
N GLU A 221 6.40 1.66 16.35
CA GLU A 221 5.68 2.78 15.77
C GLU A 221 4.36 2.33 15.14
N ALA A 222 4.37 1.26 14.37
CA ALA A 222 3.17 0.73 13.72
C ALA A 222 2.12 0.27 14.73
N ASP A 223 2.55 -0.39 15.80
CA ASP A 223 1.65 -0.87 16.85
C ASP A 223 1.11 0.27 17.72
N LEU A 224 1.97 1.20 18.14
CA LEU A 224 1.56 2.38 18.91
C LEU A 224 0.63 3.28 18.10
N ARG A 225 0.85 3.43 16.81
CA ARG A 225 -0.02 4.15 15.87
C ARG A 225 -1.40 3.49 15.78
N ARG A 226 -1.44 2.17 15.65
CA ARG A 226 -2.70 1.41 15.63
C ARG A 226 -3.47 1.55 16.94
N GLU A 227 -2.80 1.45 18.08
CA GLU A 227 -3.42 1.63 19.40
C GLU A 227 -3.94 3.06 19.58
N THR A 228 -3.15 4.05 19.21
CA THR A 228 -3.54 5.47 19.26
C THR A 228 -4.77 5.74 18.41
N TYR A 229 -4.80 5.20 17.18
CA TYR A 229 -5.96 5.29 16.31
C TYR A 229 -7.20 4.63 16.92
N GLN A 230 -7.08 3.40 17.44
CA GLN A 230 -8.19 2.68 18.05
C GLN A 230 -8.78 3.45 19.25
N ASN A 231 -7.93 4.00 20.10
CA ASN A 231 -8.35 4.79 21.24
C ASN A 231 -9.06 6.09 20.81
N ALA A 232 -8.54 6.79 19.79
CA ALA A 232 -9.15 7.97 19.22
C ALA A 232 -10.51 7.66 18.58
N PHE A 233 -10.60 6.56 17.85
CA PHE A 233 -11.84 6.11 17.22
C PHE A 233 -12.91 5.75 18.25
N LEU A 234 -12.56 4.98 19.28
CA LEU A 234 -13.49 4.62 20.37
C LEU A 234 -13.96 5.87 21.12
N ALA A 235 -13.05 6.79 21.44
CA ALA A 235 -13.39 8.05 22.08
C ALA A 235 -14.32 8.94 21.20
N ALA A 236 -14.21 8.86 19.87
CA ALA A 236 -15.14 9.51 18.97
C ALA A 236 -16.51 8.83 18.99
N CYS A 237 -16.57 7.51 18.94
CA CYS A 237 -17.81 6.75 19.01
C CYS A 237 -18.59 7.02 20.32
N ASP A 238 -17.90 7.11 21.45
CA ASP A 238 -18.53 7.38 22.76
C ASP A 238 -19.20 8.76 22.86
N ARG A 239 -18.84 9.69 21.97
CA ARG A 239 -19.43 11.04 21.91
C ARG A 239 -20.75 11.10 21.15
N TYR A 240 -21.05 10.06 20.34
CA TYR A 240 -22.20 10.06 19.45
C TYR A 240 -23.15 8.92 19.81
N THR A 241 -24.44 9.23 19.92
CA THR A 241 -25.48 8.22 20.04
C THR A 241 -26.06 7.93 18.66
N PHE A 242 -25.94 6.71 18.19
CA PHE A 242 -26.61 6.28 16.97
C PHE A 242 -28.11 6.05 17.26
N LEU A 243 -28.96 6.85 16.59
CA LEU A 243 -30.40 6.62 16.58
C LEU A 243 -30.76 6.02 15.22
N VAL A 244 -31.26 4.78 15.22
CA VAL A 244 -31.80 4.15 14.02
C VAL A 244 -33.29 4.39 13.97
N ASP A 245 -33.77 5.09 12.96
CA ASP A 245 -35.18 5.24 12.67
C ASP A 245 -35.65 4.01 11.87
N TYR A 246 -36.11 3.00 12.60
CA TYR A 246 -36.61 1.75 11.99
C TYR A 246 -37.90 1.96 11.18
N ASP A 247 -38.66 3.02 11.47
CA ASP A 247 -39.90 3.32 10.76
C ASP A 247 -39.63 3.97 9.38
N ALA A 248 -38.44 4.54 9.20
CA ALA A 248 -37.97 5.06 7.92
C ALA A 248 -37.42 3.97 6.99
N ILE A 249 -37.12 2.77 7.51
CA ILE A 249 -36.61 1.64 6.70
C ILE A 249 -37.76 1.05 5.90
N ARG A 250 -37.73 1.23 4.59
CA ARG A 250 -38.70 0.61 3.66
C ARG A 250 -38.08 -0.62 3.03
N ILE A 251 -38.68 -1.78 3.32
CA ILE A 251 -38.31 -3.04 2.66
C ILE A 251 -39.19 -3.16 1.41
N ALA A 252 -38.56 -3.35 0.26
CA ALA A 252 -39.24 -3.54 -1.02
C ALA A 252 -39.82 -4.96 -1.14
#